data_f7ae5ff428019f395b168933186be563
#
_entry.id   f7ae5ff428019f395b168933186be563
#
_cell.length_a   1.000
_cell.length_b   1.000
_cell.length_c   1.000
_cell.angle_alpha   90.00
_cell.angle_beta   90.00
_cell.angle_gamma   90.00
#
_symmetry.space_group_name_H-M   'P 1'
#
loop_
_entity.id
_entity.type
_entity.pdbx_description
1 polymer ?
#
loop_
_entity_poly.entity_id
_entity_poly.type
_entity_poly.pdbx_seq_one_letter_code
_entity_poly.pdbx_strand_id
1 'polypeptide(L)'
;MDNISDLPLRPARFVEHRLITSILDGTYPPGSVLPGERTLAGLIGVTRPTLRESLHRLAGQGWFTICQGKPTKINSFWENGGMGLLSILSKYSDFLPDDFVIHLLEVRSTLLPPIARLAAANEPEALLGILEQAKIIEDDAMIFTRFDWELQISMARYSHNPVYVLIFNDFLSMYEMLGALYFQMEEARRSSRSFYLEMYKNIRSGGKGIERIVDATMKKSIDLWKNLKGNDL
;
A
#
# COMPACT_ATOMS: atom_id res chain seq x y z
N MET A 1 16.08 -21.79 1.43
CA MET A 1 15.47 -20.43 1.36
C MET A 1 16.08 -19.79 0.12
N ASP A 2 15.49 -20.10 -1.03
CA ASP A 2 16.02 -19.63 -2.31
C ASP A 2 15.51 -18.23 -2.56
N ASN A 3 16.48 -17.33 -2.62
CA ASN A 3 16.29 -15.88 -2.81
C ASN A 3 15.77 -15.65 -4.24
N ILE A 4 14.50 -15.25 -4.40
CA ILE A 4 13.86 -14.92 -5.69
C ILE A 4 14.53 -13.72 -6.39
N SER A 5 15.62 -13.17 -5.81
CA SER A 5 16.37 -12.02 -6.33
C SER A 5 17.30 -12.32 -7.51
N ASP A 6 17.53 -13.56 -7.92
CA ASP A 6 18.57 -13.92 -8.90
C ASP A 6 18.06 -14.23 -10.33
N LEU A 7 16.77 -14.05 -10.62
CA LEU A 7 16.34 -14.06 -12.02
C LEU A 7 16.70 -12.73 -12.69
N PRO A 8 17.44 -12.74 -13.83
CA PRO A 8 17.79 -11.52 -14.53
C PRO A 8 16.53 -10.72 -14.85
N LEU A 9 16.39 -9.55 -14.23
CA LEU A 9 15.27 -8.66 -14.50
C LEU A 9 15.20 -8.41 -16.01
N ARG A 10 14.00 -8.46 -16.57
CA ARG A 10 13.81 -8.03 -17.97
C ARG A 10 14.43 -6.64 -18.12
N PRO A 11 15.17 -6.36 -19.22
CA PRO A 11 15.97 -5.13 -19.36
C PRO A 11 15.22 -3.84 -18.99
N ALA A 12 13.94 -3.76 -19.32
CA ALA A 12 13.10 -2.61 -18.96
C ALA A 12 12.86 -2.48 -17.45
N ARG A 13 12.63 -3.59 -16.72
CA ARG A 13 12.48 -3.56 -15.25
C ARG A 13 13.78 -3.19 -14.55
N PHE A 14 14.92 -3.62 -15.09
CA PHE A 14 16.22 -3.22 -14.60
C PHE A 14 16.41 -1.70 -14.72
N VAL A 15 16.07 -1.10 -15.87
CA VAL A 15 16.11 0.35 -16.07
C VAL A 15 15.22 1.07 -15.08
N GLU A 16 13.98 0.63 -14.92
CA GLU A 16 13.04 1.23 -13.97
C GLU A 16 13.58 1.20 -12.54
N HIS A 17 14.07 0.05 -12.11
CA HIS A 17 14.67 -0.10 -10.77
C HIS A 17 15.84 0.87 -10.58
N ARG A 18 16.78 0.93 -11.53
CA ARG A 18 17.93 1.84 -11.47
C ARG A 18 17.53 3.31 -11.40
N LEU A 19 16.55 3.72 -12.21
CA LEU A 19 16.07 5.11 -12.23
C LEU A 19 15.31 5.48 -10.95
N ILE A 20 14.39 4.63 -10.49
CA ILE A 20 13.64 4.86 -9.25
C ILE A 20 14.58 4.95 -8.06
N THR A 21 15.53 4.00 -7.92
CA THR A 21 16.54 4.04 -6.85
C THR A 21 17.33 5.32 -6.89
N SER A 22 17.79 5.76 -8.09
CA SER A 22 18.56 6.99 -8.23
C SER A 22 17.78 8.27 -7.93
N ILE A 23 16.45 8.24 -7.99
CA ILE A 23 15.61 9.34 -7.54
C ILE A 23 15.44 9.29 -6.02
N LEU A 24 15.18 8.11 -5.48
CA LEU A 24 14.92 7.92 -4.06
C LEU A 24 16.17 8.15 -3.19
N ASP A 25 17.38 7.79 -3.69
CA ASP A 25 18.65 8.04 -3.01
C ASP A 25 19.20 9.47 -3.21
N GLY A 26 18.47 10.31 -3.99
CA GLY A 26 18.84 11.70 -4.25
C GLY A 26 19.91 11.91 -5.30
N THR A 27 20.41 10.87 -5.99
CA THR A 27 21.32 10.99 -7.14
C THR A 27 20.72 11.88 -8.21
N TYR A 28 19.43 11.76 -8.44
CA TYR A 28 18.64 12.62 -9.32
C TYR A 28 17.53 13.31 -8.51
N PRO A 29 17.81 14.47 -7.92
CA PRO A 29 16.81 15.14 -7.08
C PRO A 29 15.64 15.73 -7.90
N PRO A 30 14.46 15.88 -7.31
CA PRO A 30 13.34 16.56 -7.95
C PRO A 30 13.72 17.92 -8.53
N GLY A 31 13.22 18.22 -9.73
CA GLY A 31 13.52 19.44 -10.47
C GLY A 31 14.79 19.38 -11.32
N SER A 32 15.69 18.44 -11.10
CA SER A 32 16.86 18.20 -11.95
C SER A 32 16.48 17.55 -13.29
N VAL A 33 17.44 17.38 -14.17
CA VAL A 33 17.25 16.76 -15.48
C VAL A 33 18.14 15.54 -15.65
N LEU A 34 17.62 14.53 -16.35
CA LEU A 34 18.38 13.35 -16.70
C LEU A 34 19.43 13.67 -17.79
N PRO A 35 20.57 12.95 -17.81
CA PRO A 35 21.46 12.94 -18.96
C PRO A 35 20.72 12.60 -20.26
N GLY A 36 21.22 13.07 -21.40
CA GLY A 36 20.63 12.73 -22.70
C GLY A 36 20.50 11.21 -22.90
N GLU A 37 19.44 10.75 -23.55
CA GLU A 37 19.10 9.32 -23.69
C GLU A 37 20.27 8.45 -24.15
N ARG A 38 21.13 8.96 -25.05
CA ARG A 38 22.32 8.21 -25.53
C ARG A 38 23.30 7.95 -24.39
N THR A 39 23.59 8.99 -23.62
CA THR A 39 24.51 8.91 -22.48
C THR A 39 23.94 8.04 -21.38
N LEU A 40 22.65 8.24 -21.04
CA LEU A 40 21.98 7.50 -19.99
C LEU A 40 21.85 6.00 -20.32
N ALA A 41 21.52 5.65 -21.58
CA ALA A 41 21.51 4.27 -22.04
C ALA A 41 22.88 3.59 -21.92
N GLY A 42 23.95 4.32 -22.26
CA GLY A 42 25.32 3.84 -22.07
C GLY A 42 25.69 3.65 -20.59
N LEU A 43 25.31 4.56 -19.73
CA LEU A 43 25.56 4.47 -18.27
C LEU A 43 24.83 3.29 -17.61
N ILE A 44 23.59 3.02 -18.04
CA ILE A 44 22.79 1.90 -17.51
C ILE A 44 23.19 0.56 -18.17
N GLY A 45 23.79 0.59 -19.37
CA GLY A 45 24.16 -0.61 -20.12
C GLY A 45 23.00 -1.24 -20.90
N VAL A 46 22.07 -0.43 -21.43
CA VAL A 46 20.89 -0.89 -22.18
C VAL A 46 20.78 -0.22 -23.54
N THR A 47 19.90 -0.74 -24.40
CA THR A 47 19.61 -0.10 -25.68
C THR A 47 18.75 1.16 -25.49
N ARG A 48 18.88 2.15 -26.40
CA ARG A 48 18.05 3.36 -26.35
C ARG A 48 16.53 3.10 -26.42
N PRO A 49 16.04 2.18 -27.27
CA PRO A 49 14.61 1.80 -27.23
C PRO A 49 14.14 1.30 -25.87
N THR A 50 14.90 0.41 -25.22
CA THR A 50 14.57 -0.10 -23.89
C THR A 50 14.52 1.01 -22.83
N LEU A 51 15.50 1.92 -22.85
CA LEU A 51 15.50 3.08 -21.96
C LEU A 51 14.26 3.96 -22.21
N ARG A 52 13.97 4.27 -23.47
CA ARG A 52 12.85 5.14 -23.84
C ARG A 52 11.50 4.57 -23.41
N GLU A 53 11.28 3.28 -23.59
CA GLU A 53 10.09 2.58 -23.11
C GLU A 53 9.91 2.73 -21.59
N SER A 54 10.99 2.51 -20.82
CA SER A 54 10.97 2.67 -19.37
C SER A 54 10.73 4.11 -18.94
N LEU A 55 11.37 5.08 -19.60
CA LEU A 55 11.14 6.50 -19.32
C LEU A 55 9.68 6.91 -19.56
N HIS A 56 9.07 6.47 -20.66
CA HIS A 56 7.65 6.76 -20.92
C HIS A 56 6.71 6.14 -19.90
N ARG A 57 7.00 4.90 -19.46
CA ARG A 57 6.21 4.25 -18.41
C ARG A 57 6.29 5.00 -17.08
N LEU A 58 7.51 5.34 -16.66
CA LEU A 58 7.73 6.10 -15.43
C LEU A 58 7.18 7.53 -15.52
N ALA A 59 7.21 8.15 -16.69
CA ALA A 59 6.56 9.45 -16.91
C ALA A 59 5.04 9.36 -16.74
N GLY A 60 4.39 8.30 -17.25
CA GLY A 60 2.97 8.03 -17.03
C GLY A 60 2.60 7.81 -15.55
N GLN A 61 3.57 7.44 -14.72
CA GLN A 61 3.42 7.27 -13.27
C GLN A 61 3.79 8.53 -12.46
N GLY A 62 4.18 9.62 -13.13
CA GLY A 62 4.48 10.89 -12.47
C GLY A 62 5.95 11.11 -12.10
N TRP A 63 6.87 10.16 -12.36
CA TRP A 63 8.29 10.30 -12.02
C TRP A 63 9.02 11.34 -12.86
N PHE A 64 8.62 11.48 -14.12
CA PHE A 64 9.29 12.34 -15.11
C PHE A 64 8.29 13.18 -15.90
N THR A 65 8.79 14.33 -16.37
CA THR A 65 8.16 15.10 -17.45
C THR A 65 9.06 15.01 -18.69
N ILE A 66 8.50 14.40 -19.75
CA ILE A 66 9.17 14.27 -21.04
C ILE A 66 8.58 15.30 -22.00
N CYS A 67 9.42 16.21 -22.52
CA CYS A 67 9.04 17.19 -23.53
C CYS A 67 9.91 16.98 -24.77
N GLN A 68 9.30 17.01 -25.95
CA GLN A 68 10.03 16.87 -27.22
C GLN A 68 11.10 17.97 -27.35
N GLY A 69 12.34 17.57 -27.66
CA GLY A 69 13.45 18.48 -27.86
C GLY A 69 14.01 19.10 -26.58
N LYS A 70 13.54 18.69 -25.41
CA LYS A 70 14.05 19.14 -24.12
C LYS A 70 14.58 17.97 -23.29
N PRO A 71 15.51 18.23 -22.34
CA PRO A 71 15.91 17.20 -21.38
C PRO A 71 14.72 16.69 -20.55
N THR A 72 14.70 15.40 -20.24
CA THR A 72 13.71 14.80 -19.34
C THR A 72 13.91 15.35 -17.94
N LYS A 73 12.87 15.98 -17.39
CA LYS A 73 12.88 16.58 -16.06
C LYS A 73 12.36 15.57 -15.03
N ILE A 74 13.00 15.54 -13.86
CA ILE A 74 12.59 14.73 -12.71
C ILE A 74 11.53 15.50 -11.92
N ASN A 75 10.42 14.85 -11.67
CA ASN A 75 9.31 15.43 -10.91
C ASN A 75 9.49 15.17 -9.40
N SER A 76 8.81 15.97 -8.57
CA SER A 76 8.48 15.57 -7.21
C SER A 76 7.40 14.48 -7.29
N PHE A 77 7.76 13.23 -7.05
CA PHE A 77 6.82 12.12 -7.15
C PHE A 77 5.71 12.20 -6.08
N TRP A 78 5.97 12.84 -4.94
CA TRP A 78 4.96 13.12 -3.93
C TRP A 78 3.88 14.11 -4.40
N GLU A 79 4.22 15.03 -5.30
CA GLU A 79 3.29 16.04 -5.83
C GLU A 79 2.64 15.62 -7.14
N ASN A 80 3.36 14.85 -7.95
CA ASN A 80 2.97 14.53 -9.32
C ASN A 80 2.51 13.08 -9.52
N GLY A 81 2.78 12.21 -8.54
CA GLY A 81 2.37 10.81 -8.58
C GLY A 81 0.91 10.61 -8.19
N GLY A 82 0.32 9.52 -8.66
CA GLY A 82 -0.99 9.05 -8.25
C GLY A 82 -0.93 7.87 -7.27
N MET A 83 -2.09 7.36 -6.89
CA MET A 83 -2.22 6.23 -5.96
C MET A 83 -1.42 4.99 -6.39
N GLY A 84 -1.32 4.72 -7.70
CA GLY A 84 -0.51 3.62 -8.23
C GLY A 84 0.97 3.65 -7.83
N LEU A 85 1.51 4.79 -7.34
CA LEU A 85 2.85 4.84 -6.78
C LEU A 85 2.99 3.98 -5.52
N LEU A 86 1.94 3.78 -4.73
CA LEU A 86 2.00 2.99 -3.51
C LEU A 86 2.48 1.56 -3.77
N SER A 87 2.02 0.95 -4.88
CA SER A 87 2.46 -0.38 -5.28
C SER A 87 3.93 -0.43 -5.75
N ILE A 88 4.46 0.70 -6.20
CA ILE A 88 5.87 0.82 -6.57
C ILE A 88 6.70 1.02 -5.31
N LEU A 89 6.32 1.98 -4.48
CA LEU A 89 7.03 2.35 -3.24
C LEU A 89 7.10 1.20 -2.24
N SER A 90 6.13 0.26 -2.24
CA SER A 90 6.20 -0.94 -1.40
C SER A 90 7.46 -1.79 -1.64
N LYS A 91 8.08 -1.68 -2.82
CA LYS A 91 9.32 -2.39 -3.18
C LYS A 91 10.60 -1.64 -2.78
N TYR A 92 10.44 -0.44 -2.26
CA TYR A 92 11.52 0.49 -1.91
C TYR A 92 11.33 1.02 -0.49
N SER A 93 10.87 0.16 0.42
CA SER A 93 10.56 0.51 1.81
C SER A 93 11.70 1.23 2.54
N ASP A 94 12.96 0.87 2.23
CA ASP A 94 14.15 1.43 2.85
C ASP A 94 14.37 2.92 2.53
N PHE A 95 13.69 3.44 1.51
CA PHE A 95 13.75 4.84 1.08
C PHE A 95 12.51 5.66 1.52
N LEU A 96 11.57 5.03 2.21
CA LEU A 96 10.36 5.73 2.65
C LEU A 96 10.64 6.51 3.94
N PRO A 97 10.00 7.69 4.12
CA PRO A 97 10.07 8.41 5.38
C PRO A 97 9.60 7.54 6.55
N ASP A 98 10.18 7.75 7.74
CA ASP A 98 9.85 6.96 8.93
C ASP A 98 8.38 7.04 9.35
N ASP A 99 7.73 8.16 9.07
CA ASP A 99 6.33 8.43 9.35
C ASP A 99 5.37 7.99 8.24
N PHE A 100 5.89 7.53 7.09
CA PHE A 100 5.08 7.17 5.93
C PHE A 100 3.99 6.14 6.25
N VAL A 101 4.31 5.12 7.03
CA VAL A 101 3.34 4.10 7.44
C VAL A 101 2.26 4.69 8.35
N ILE A 102 2.63 5.63 9.22
CA ILE A 102 1.67 6.33 10.08
C ILE A 102 0.66 7.09 9.21
N HIS A 103 1.14 7.82 8.20
CA HIS A 103 0.27 8.56 7.26
C HIS A 103 -0.67 7.61 6.49
N LEU A 104 -0.20 6.43 6.08
CA LEU A 104 -1.07 5.42 5.46
C LEU A 104 -2.16 4.92 6.43
N LEU A 105 -1.79 4.68 7.68
CA LEU A 105 -2.74 4.25 8.71
C LEU A 105 -3.76 5.35 9.05
N GLU A 106 -3.37 6.62 9.02
CA GLU A 106 -4.27 7.78 9.19
C GLU A 106 -5.28 7.87 8.04
N VAL A 107 -4.85 7.68 6.78
CA VAL A 107 -5.76 7.60 5.63
C VAL A 107 -6.74 6.45 5.81
N ARG A 108 -6.26 5.26 6.22
CA ARG A 108 -7.11 4.10 6.50
C ARG A 108 -8.13 4.39 7.61
N SER A 109 -7.70 5.05 8.69
CA SER A 109 -8.56 5.43 9.81
C SER A 109 -9.66 6.42 9.41
N THR A 110 -9.42 7.22 8.37
CA THR A 110 -10.40 8.16 7.82
C THR A 110 -11.40 7.48 6.88
N LEU A 111 -10.93 6.54 6.06
CA LEU A 111 -11.77 5.91 5.03
C LEU A 111 -12.60 4.73 5.54
N LEU A 112 -12.05 3.92 6.44
CA LEU A 112 -12.66 2.63 6.79
C LEU A 112 -13.96 2.76 7.60
N PRO A 113 -14.13 3.68 8.55
CA PRO A 113 -15.38 3.81 9.32
C PRO A 113 -16.62 4.06 8.46
N PRO A 114 -16.66 5.05 7.55
CA PRO A 114 -17.82 5.24 6.66
C PRO A 114 -18.04 4.09 5.68
N ILE A 115 -16.96 3.44 5.21
CA ILE A 115 -17.05 2.25 4.35
C ILE A 115 -17.73 1.10 5.10
N ALA A 116 -17.31 0.82 6.34
CA ALA A 116 -17.91 -0.21 7.17
C ALA A 116 -19.39 0.03 7.45
N ARG A 117 -19.78 1.31 7.69
CA ARG A 117 -21.20 1.67 7.85
C ARG A 117 -22.02 1.37 6.61
N LEU A 118 -21.50 1.76 5.42
CA LEU A 118 -22.18 1.48 4.15
C LEU A 118 -22.28 -0.01 3.89
N ALA A 119 -21.20 -0.77 4.11
CA ALA A 119 -21.18 -2.21 3.93
C ALA A 119 -22.18 -2.93 4.85
N ALA A 120 -22.20 -2.56 6.13
CA ALA A 120 -23.14 -3.13 7.09
C ALA A 120 -24.61 -2.78 6.80
N ALA A 121 -24.86 -1.64 6.18
CA ALA A 121 -26.23 -1.24 5.77
C ALA A 121 -26.68 -1.95 4.49
N ASN A 122 -25.77 -2.13 3.51
CA ASN A 122 -26.11 -2.68 2.20
C ASN A 122 -26.10 -4.21 2.17
N GLU A 123 -25.07 -4.84 2.79
CA GLU A 123 -24.80 -6.27 2.69
C GLU A 123 -24.46 -6.90 4.06
N PRO A 124 -25.33 -6.76 5.08
CA PRO A 124 -25.04 -7.24 6.44
C PRO A 124 -24.78 -8.75 6.51
N GLU A 125 -25.54 -9.56 5.79
CA GLU A 125 -25.40 -11.02 5.82
C GLU A 125 -24.11 -11.49 5.17
N ALA A 126 -23.69 -10.87 4.06
CA ALA A 126 -22.42 -11.17 3.41
C ALA A 126 -21.25 -10.82 4.33
N LEU A 127 -21.31 -9.67 5.01
CA LEU A 127 -20.30 -9.25 5.96
C LEU A 127 -20.24 -10.16 7.20
N LEU A 128 -21.38 -10.59 7.70
CA LEU A 128 -21.46 -11.59 8.78
C LEU A 128 -20.83 -12.92 8.38
N GLY A 129 -21.03 -13.38 7.13
CA GLY A 129 -20.43 -14.61 6.61
C GLY A 129 -18.88 -14.57 6.63
N ILE A 130 -18.28 -13.42 6.32
CA ILE A 130 -16.83 -13.24 6.44
C ILE A 130 -16.41 -13.24 7.91
N LEU A 131 -17.08 -12.46 8.75
CA LEU A 131 -16.73 -12.30 10.17
C LEU A 131 -16.94 -13.60 10.97
N GLU A 132 -17.81 -14.51 10.53
CA GLU A 132 -17.97 -15.84 11.15
C GLU A 132 -16.65 -16.63 11.11
N GLN A 133 -15.87 -16.50 10.02
CA GLN A 133 -14.59 -17.18 9.87
C GLN A 133 -13.54 -16.67 10.87
N ALA A 134 -13.69 -15.45 11.37
CA ALA A 134 -12.76 -14.91 12.39
C ALA A 134 -12.78 -15.70 13.70
N LYS A 135 -13.83 -16.49 13.97
CA LYS A 135 -13.93 -17.30 15.19
C LYS A 135 -12.94 -18.46 15.23
N ILE A 136 -12.56 -18.95 14.07
CA ILE A 136 -11.69 -20.12 13.90
C ILE A 136 -10.36 -19.78 13.22
N ILE A 137 -10.05 -18.49 13.05
CA ILE A 137 -8.79 -18.04 12.43
C ILE A 137 -7.59 -18.53 13.25
N GLU A 138 -6.63 -19.17 12.62
CA GLU A 138 -5.39 -19.61 13.24
C GLU A 138 -4.56 -18.41 13.71
N ASP A 139 -3.76 -18.59 14.76
CA ASP A 139 -2.93 -17.51 15.32
C ASP A 139 -1.59 -17.40 14.57
N ASP A 140 -1.67 -17.05 13.29
CA ASP A 140 -0.56 -16.88 12.35
C ASP A 140 -0.60 -15.49 11.71
N ALA A 141 0.55 -14.85 11.59
CA ALA A 141 0.68 -13.49 11.08
C ALA A 141 0.18 -13.34 9.64
N MET A 142 0.49 -14.29 8.77
CA MET A 142 0.09 -14.24 7.36
C MET A 142 -1.39 -14.54 7.17
N ILE A 143 -1.95 -15.43 8.00
CA ILE A 143 -3.39 -15.72 7.99
C ILE A 143 -4.16 -14.50 8.43
N PHE A 144 -3.73 -13.81 9.51
CA PHE A 144 -4.33 -12.54 9.94
C PHE A 144 -4.22 -11.46 8.86
N THR A 145 -3.05 -11.32 8.23
CA THR A 145 -2.85 -10.33 7.15
C THR A 145 -3.84 -10.55 6.01
N ARG A 146 -4.01 -11.78 5.56
CA ARG A 146 -4.94 -12.12 4.46
C ARG A 146 -6.39 -11.92 4.86
N PHE A 147 -6.77 -12.36 6.06
CA PHE A 147 -8.13 -12.23 6.56
C PHE A 147 -8.52 -10.75 6.73
N ASP A 148 -7.66 -9.96 7.35
CA ASP A 148 -7.93 -8.54 7.59
C ASP A 148 -8.03 -7.76 6.26
N TRP A 149 -7.18 -8.10 5.29
CA TRP A 149 -7.30 -7.54 3.94
C TRP A 149 -8.63 -7.93 3.27
N GLU A 150 -8.98 -9.22 3.29
CA GLU A 150 -10.24 -9.69 2.70
C GLU A 150 -11.46 -9.01 3.34
N LEU A 151 -11.45 -8.81 4.64
CA LEU A 151 -12.49 -8.07 5.33
C LEU A 151 -12.58 -6.62 4.83
N GLN A 152 -11.45 -5.92 4.72
CA GLN A 152 -11.41 -4.52 4.29
C GLN A 152 -11.85 -4.34 2.84
N ILE A 153 -11.33 -5.14 1.91
CA ILE A 153 -11.73 -5.06 0.50
C ILE A 153 -13.19 -5.47 0.28
N SER A 154 -13.70 -6.41 1.06
CA SER A 154 -15.11 -6.79 1.03
C SER A 154 -16.01 -5.68 1.55
N MET A 155 -15.62 -4.99 2.63
CA MET A 155 -16.33 -3.78 3.07
C MET A 155 -16.36 -2.72 1.97
N ALA A 156 -15.24 -2.50 1.26
CA ALA A 156 -15.21 -1.56 0.13
C ALA A 156 -16.18 -1.98 -0.99
N ARG A 157 -16.23 -3.27 -1.34
CA ARG A 157 -17.19 -3.81 -2.33
C ARG A 157 -18.63 -3.66 -1.87
N TYR A 158 -18.92 -4.02 -0.64
CA TYR A 158 -20.27 -3.98 -0.06
C TYR A 158 -20.76 -2.57 0.27
N SER A 159 -19.87 -1.58 0.24
CA SER A 159 -20.25 -0.16 0.32
C SER A 159 -21.06 0.31 -0.89
N HIS A 160 -21.06 -0.45 -1.99
CA HIS A 160 -21.62 -0.11 -3.30
C HIS A 160 -21.04 1.15 -3.93
N ASN A 161 -19.87 1.62 -3.44
CA ASN A 161 -19.11 2.71 -4.05
C ASN A 161 -17.83 2.15 -4.70
N PRO A 162 -17.79 2.02 -6.04
CA PRO A 162 -16.65 1.42 -6.73
C PRO A 162 -15.34 2.21 -6.57
N VAL A 163 -15.41 3.50 -6.24
CA VAL A 163 -14.22 4.31 -6.01
C VAL A 163 -13.44 3.82 -4.78
N TYR A 164 -14.12 3.37 -3.73
CA TYR A 164 -13.42 2.77 -2.59
C TYR A 164 -12.66 1.51 -2.98
N VAL A 165 -13.23 0.68 -3.86
CA VAL A 165 -12.55 -0.52 -4.36
C VAL A 165 -11.28 -0.16 -5.12
N LEU A 166 -11.33 0.87 -6.00
CA LEU A 166 -10.16 1.35 -6.74
C LEU A 166 -9.05 1.83 -5.79
N ILE A 167 -9.42 2.60 -4.76
CA ILE A 167 -8.46 3.08 -3.75
C ILE A 167 -7.81 1.89 -3.02
N PHE A 168 -8.60 0.93 -2.57
CA PHE A 168 -8.06 -0.24 -1.84
C PHE A 168 -7.18 -1.12 -2.73
N ASN A 169 -7.49 -1.28 -4.02
CA ASN A 169 -6.64 -2.04 -4.94
C ASN A 169 -5.21 -1.48 -5.01
N ASP A 170 -5.05 -0.15 -4.96
CA ASP A 170 -3.73 0.48 -4.95
C ASP A 170 -2.98 0.32 -3.61
N PHE A 171 -3.70 0.05 -2.52
CA PHE A 171 -3.10 -0.24 -1.21
C PHE A 171 -2.62 -1.69 -1.04
N LEU A 172 -3.08 -2.63 -1.86
CA LEU A 172 -2.85 -4.07 -1.65
C LEU A 172 -1.37 -4.42 -1.41
N SER A 173 -0.48 -4.02 -2.33
CA SER A 173 0.94 -4.39 -2.23
C SER A 173 1.62 -3.84 -0.98
N MET A 174 1.24 -2.62 -0.59
CA MET A 174 1.73 -1.99 0.64
C MET A 174 1.14 -2.69 1.87
N TYR A 175 -0.13 -3.04 1.81
CA TYR A 175 -0.81 -3.73 2.89
C TYR A 175 -0.24 -5.14 3.15
N GLU A 176 0.05 -5.92 2.11
CA GLU A 176 0.65 -7.25 2.25
C GLU A 176 1.99 -7.19 2.98
N MET A 177 2.84 -6.22 2.62
CA MET A 177 4.14 -6.02 3.27
C MET A 177 3.99 -5.56 4.73
N LEU A 178 3.22 -4.50 4.97
CA LEU A 178 3.09 -3.90 6.30
C LEU A 178 2.22 -4.73 7.24
N GLY A 179 1.19 -5.38 6.72
CA GLY A 179 0.34 -6.28 7.48
C GLY A 179 1.09 -7.50 8.01
N ALA A 180 1.99 -8.07 7.17
CA ALA A 180 2.85 -9.16 7.60
C ALA A 180 3.74 -8.77 8.79
N LEU A 181 4.29 -7.55 8.79
CA LEU A 181 5.07 -7.02 9.92
C LEU A 181 4.19 -6.73 11.13
N TYR A 182 3.05 -6.06 10.93
CA TYR A 182 2.13 -5.70 12.00
C TYR A 182 1.60 -6.92 12.75
N PHE A 183 1.20 -7.95 12.05
CA PHE A 183 0.64 -9.17 12.63
C PHE A 183 1.70 -10.14 13.19
N GLN A 184 2.99 -9.86 13.08
CA GLN A 184 4.01 -10.55 13.90
C GLN A 184 3.79 -10.25 15.39
N MET A 185 3.28 -9.08 15.74
CA MET A 185 2.93 -8.76 17.11
C MET A 185 1.69 -9.56 17.57
N GLU A 186 1.83 -10.33 18.64
CA GLU A 186 0.70 -11.05 19.26
C GLU A 186 -0.41 -10.09 19.70
N GLU A 187 -0.05 -8.91 20.22
CA GLU A 187 -1.02 -7.89 20.65
C GLU A 187 -1.87 -7.36 19.46
N ALA A 188 -1.26 -7.19 18.29
CA ALA A 188 -1.97 -6.81 17.08
C ALA A 188 -3.01 -7.87 16.65
N ARG A 189 -2.61 -9.16 16.67
CA ARG A 189 -3.53 -10.26 16.36
C ARG A 189 -4.67 -10.35 17.37
N ARG A 190 -4.36 -10.22 18.67
CA ARG A 190 -5.36 -10.22 19.75
C ARG A 190 -6.33 -9.04 19.60
N SER A 191 -5.82 -7.85 19.31
CA SER A 191 -6.64 -6.65 19.08
C SER A 191 -7.57 -6.82 17.90
N SER A 192 -7.06 -7.31 16.76
CA SER A 192 -7.85 -7.53 15.55
C SER A 192 -8.88 -8.63 15.71
N ARG A 193 -8.56 -9.72 16.41
CA ARG A 193 -9.55 -10.76 16.75
C ARG A 193 -10.72 -10.20 17.58
N SER A 194 -10.41 -9.37 18.58
CA SER A 194 -11.45 -8.69 19.38
C SER A 194 -12.33 -7.79 18.50
N PHE A 195 -11.72 -7.04 17.59
CA PHE A 195 -12.39 -6.17 16.64
C PHE A 195 -13.37 -6.96 15.72
N TYR A 196 -12.93 -8.06 15.14
CA TYR A 196 -13.79 -8.88 14.26
C TYR A 196 -15.01 -9.41 15.00
N LEU A 197 -14.83 -9.88 16.24
CA LEU A 197 -15.92 -10.37 17.07
C LEU A 197 -16.88 -9.25 17.50
N GLU A 198 -16.36 -8.07 17.77
CA GLU A 198 -17.17 -6.89 18.12
C GLU A 198 -17.99 -6.42 16.92
N MET A 199 -17.40 -6.35 15.74
CA MET A 199 -18.10 -6.06 14.49
C MET A 199 -19.23 -7.08 14.23
N TYR A 200 -18.93 -8.37 14.37
CA TYR A 200 -19.92 -9.42 14.19
C TYR A 200 -21.12 -9.23 15.12
N LYS A 201 -20.89 -9.01 16.42
CA LYS A 201 -21.96 -8.75 17.40
C LYS A 201 -22.75 -7.49 17.05
N ASN A 202 -22.07 -6.43 16.67
CA ASN A 202 -22.70 -5.16 16.33
C ASN A 202 -23.63 -5.29 15.11
N ILE A 203 -23.13 -5.91 14.02
CA ILE A 203 -23.94 -6.10 12.80
C ILE A 203 -25.15 -6.99 13.09
N ARG A 204 -24.99 -8.06 13.85
CA ARG A 204 -26.12 -8.92 14.28
C ARG A 204 -27.18 -8.19 15.11
N SER A 205 -26.80 -7.12 15.80
CA SER A 205 -27.73 -6.26 16.57
C SER A 205 -28.22 -5.03 15.80
N GLY A 206 -28.03 -5.00 14.46
CA GLY A 206 -28.56 -3.95 13.59
C GLY A 206 -27.55 -2.89 13.17
N GLY A 207 -26.23 -3.10 13.41
CA GLY A 207 -25.14 -2.31 12.84
C GLY A 207 -24.96 -0.87 13.36
N LYS A 208 -25.78 -0.45 14.35
CA LYS A 208 -25.70 0.92 14.88
C LYS A 208 -24.37 1.16 15.60
N GLY A 209 -23.66 2.23 15.17
CA GLY A 209 -22.41 2.62 15.82
C GLY A 209 -21.19 1.85 15.34
N ILE A 210 -21.26 1.06 14.27
CA ILE A 210 -20.13 0.31 13.70
C ILE A 210 -18.96 1.23 13.36
N GLU A 211 -19.20 2.48 12.91
CA GLU A 211 -18.17 3.47 12.64
C GLU A 211 -17.27 3.72 13.85
N ARG A 212 -17.83 3.76 15.07
CA ARG A 212 -17.06 3.98 16.30
C ARG A 212 -16.17 2.79 16.63
N ILE A 213 -16.65 1.58 16.39
CA ILE A 213 -15.86 0.34 16.58
C ILE A 213 -14.66 0.35 15.65
N VAL A 214 -14.90 0.66 14.36
CA VAL A 214 -13.85 0.71 13.34
C VAL A 214 -12.86 1.83 13.65
N ASP A 215 -13.32 3.05 13.94
CA ASP A 215 -12.47 4.19 14.26
C ASP A 215 -11.57 3.92 15.48
N ALA A 216 -12.14 3.38 16.57
CA ALA A 216 -11.37 3.04 17.76
C ALA A 216 -10.28 2.00 17.47
N THR A 217 -10.60 0.98 16.66
CA THR A 217 -9.63 -0.05 16.27
C THR A 217 -8.53 0.50 15.37
N MET A 218 -8.89 1.36 14.41
CA MET A 218 -7.89 1.98 13.52
C MET A 218 -6.92 2.87 14.31
N LYS A 219 -7.42 3.67 15.25
CA LYS A 219 -6.56 4.46 16.15
C LYS A 219 -5.63 3.58 16.98
N LYS A 220 -6.17 2.50 17.57
CA LYS A 220 -5.36 1.54 18.32
C LYS A 220 -4.27 0.90 17.44
N SER A 221 -4.55 0.61 16.17
CA SER A 221 -3.55 0.05 15.27
C SER A 221 -2.41 1.02 14.98
N ILE A 222 -2.67 2.33 14.94
CA ILE A 222 -1.65 3.36 14.82
C ILE A 222 -0.74 3.36 16.06
N ASP A 223 -1.34 3.31 17.26
CA ASP A 223 -0.58 3.29 18.51
C ASP A 223 0.30 2.04 18.64
N LEU A 224 -0.23 0.88 18.27
CA LEU A 224 0.54 -0.38 18.25
C LEU A 224 1.71 -0.30 17.26
N TRP A 225 1.50 0.29 16.08
CA TRP A 225 2.56 0.49 15.10
C TRP A 225 3.67 1.42 15.61
N LYS A 226 3.31 2.53 16.28
CA LYS A 226 4.27 3.44 16.91
C LYS A 226 5.13 2.74 17.95
N ASN A 227 4.53 1.87 18.76
CA ASN A 227 5.25 1.10 19.78
C ASN A 227 6.21 0.08 19.17
N LEU A 228 5.88 -0.52 18.01
CA LEU A 228 6.77 -1.43 17.29
C LEU A 228 8.08 -0.74 16.93
N LYS A 229 7.98 0.45 16.31
CA LYS A 229 9.17 1.24 15.94
C LYS A 229 9.95 1.82 17.13
N GLY A 230 9.29 2.08 18.24
CA GLY A 230 9.93 2.61 19.45
C GLY A 230 10.76 1.58 20.22
N ASN A 231 10.56 0.29 19.98
CA ASN A 231 11.31 -0.80 20.60
C ASN A 231 12.53 -1.27 19.78
N ASP A 232 12.67 -0.81 18.54
CA ASP A 232 13.81 -1.13 17.65
C ASP A 232 14.91 -0.03 17.66
N LEU A 233 14.79 0.96 18.57
CA LEU A 233 15.79 2.01 18.87
C LEU A 233 16.39 1.81 20.25
#